data_775b06c9ef7307b7356477ea22640353
#
_entry.id   775b06c9ef7307b7356477ea22640353
#
_cell.length_a   1.000
_cell.length_b   1.000
_cell.length_c   1.000
_cell.angle_alpha   90.00
_cell.angle_beta   90.00
_cell.angle_gamma   90.00
#
_symmetry.space_group_name_H-M   'P 1'
#
loop_
_entity.id
_entity.type
_entity.pdbx_description
1 polymer ?
#
loop_
_entity_poly.entity_id
_entity_poly.type
_entity_poly.pdbx_seq_one_letter_code
_entity_poly.pdbx_strand_id
1 'polypeptide(L)'
;MKNLNSIVGIITYHKSLSYGACLQAIATQECVRKLMNSDEVYLIDYVNEYEARQKSWQFIFKGTIKEIAATMIKRVLFRNEFYKKRAFNEFICNEKVIPFDSVDKCSVFISGSDQIWNGKISNGIDRHFLLDFGNAIRKISIASSMGGYIISKQEKNVFRELLSKYDYISVREKFTKNQIEGIVDKNIYTILDPTLLIDATEWREIVVDNKKYIKYKFIPKSYILAFTIGSNHTNESELFKRYSEKYKLPVYKIMLNTFKPKGIDKVIPGANPYEFIDLIDNAAFVITNSFHGTAFSLNLNTPFVQIPVEGNNQRMQELLELVKWDETMNFENTNKIIKQKREDDIKWLKNALDV
;
A
#
# COMPACT_ATOMS: atom_id res chain seq x y z
N MET A 1 -15.54 -0.09 -31.40
CA MET A 1 -16.49 0.84 -30.73
C MET A 1 -15.97 1.00 -29.30
N LYS A 2 -15.48 2.17 -28.92
CA LYS A 2 -15.09 2.44 -27.54
C LYS A 2 -16.30 2.27 -26.64
N ASN A 3 -16.28 1.29 -25.74
CA ASN A 3 -17.34 1.10 -24.75
C ASN A 3 -17.26 2.22 -23.72
N LEU A 4 -17.88 3.35 -23.99
CA LEU A 4 -17.95 4.54 -23.13
C LEU A 4 -18.70 4.32 -21.80
N ASN A 5 -19.27 3.13 -21.57
CA ASN A 5 -20.09 2.80 -20.40
C ASN A 5 -19.59 1.59 -19.60
N SER A 6 -18.27 1.30 -19.65
CA SER A 6 -17.74 0.18 -18.88
C SER A 6 -17.57 0.55 -17.42
N ILE A 7 -18.35 -0.08 -16.54
CA ILE A 7 -18.17 0.02 -15.09
C ILE A 7 -17.01 -0.91 -14.69
N VAL A 8 -16.03 -0.37 -13.96
CA VAL A 8 -14.85 -1.09 -13.49
C VAL A 8 -14.94 -1.32 -12.00
N GLY A 9 -14.76 -2.57 -11.59
CA GLY A 9 -14.63 -2.95 -10.19
C GLY A 9 -13.20 -3.37 -9.86
N ILE A 10 -12.57 -2.72 -8.89
CA ILE A 10 -11.22 -3.01 -8.40
C ILE A 10 -11.31 -3.68 -7.04
N ILE A 11 -10.75 -4.87 -6.89
CA ILE A 11 -10.65 -5.56 -5.61
C ILE A 11 -9.21 -5.52 -5.09
N THR A 12 -9.04 -5.00 -3.87
CA THR A 12 -7.75 -4.91 -3.19
C THR A 12 -7.94 -4.62 -1.70
N TYR A 13 -6.86 -4.62 -0.91
CA TYR A 13 -6.87 -4.19 0.49
C TYR A 13 -7.06 -2.67 0.61
N HIS A 14 -8.29 -2.18 0.52
CA HIS A 14 -8.61 -0.75 0.64
C HIS A 14 -9.11 -0.34 2.04
N LYS A 15 -9.63 -1.29 2.82
CA LYS A 15 -10.09 -1.07 4.21
C LYS A 15 -9.06 -1.43 5.27
N SER A 16 -7.86 -1.78 4.88
CA SER A 16 -6.76 -2.10 5.80
C SER A 16 -6.27 -0.86 6.55
N LEU A 17 -5.84 -1.03 7.80
CA LEU A 17 -5.18 0.03 8.58
C LEU A 17 -3.69 0.17 8.20
N SER A 18 -3.38 0.06 6.92
CA SER A 18 -2.06 0.16 6.32
C SER A 18 -2.01 1.34 5.34
N TYR A 19 -1.07 2.26 5.54
CA TYR A 19 -0.89 3.40 4.62
C TYR A 19 -0.71 2.94 3.19
N GLY A 20 0.18 1.96 2.98
CA GLY A 20 0.44 1.43 1.66
C GLY A 20 -0.78 0.80 1.01
N ALA A 21 -1.53 -0.02 1.76
CA ALA A 21 -2.72 -0.68 1.24
C ALA A 21 -3.80 0.33 0.80
N CYS A 22 -4.05 1.37 1.59
CA CYS A 22 -4.99 2.42 1.23
C CYS A 22 -4.50 3.26 0.05
N LEU A 23 -3.24 3.69 0.07
CA LEU A 23 -2.70 4.59 -0.96
C LEU A 23 -2.54 3.90 -2.32
N GLN A 24 -2.17 2.61 -2.36
CA GLN A 24 -2.14 1.87 -3.62
C GLN A 24 -3.55 1.65 -4.18
N ALA A 25 -4.57 1.47 -3.32
CA ALA A 25 -5.95 1.33 -3.77
C ALA A 25 -6.44 2.60 -4.47
N ILE A 26 -6.21 3.78 -3.85
CA ILE A 26 -6.50 5.08 -4.47
C ILE A 26 -5.72 5.26 -5.76
N ALA A 27 -4.40 5.01 -5.72
CA ALA A 27 -3.55 5.17 -6.89
C ALA A 27 -4.02 4.30 -8.06
N THR A 28 -4.45 3.05 -7.78
CA THR A 28 -5.02 2.17 -8.80
C THR A 28 -6.31 2.75 -9.36
N GLN A 29 -7.22 3.20 -8.51
CA GLN A 29 -8.50 3.78 -8.92
C GLN A 29 -8.31 5.04 -9.75
N GLU A 30 -7.48 5.99 -9.30
CA GLU A 30 -7.19 7.24 -9.99
C GLU A 30 -6.49 7.02 -11.34
N CYS A 31 -5.52 6.11 -11.38
CA CYS A 31 -4.82 5.76 -12.61
C CYS A 31 -5.81 5.19 -13.66
N VAL A 32 -6.67 4.26 -13.26
CA VAL A 32 -7.67 3.66 -14.17
C VAL A 32 -8.71 4.71 -14.60
N ARG A 33 -9.20 5.56 -13.69
CA ARG A 33 -10.14 6.65 -14.00
C ARG A 33 -9.58 7.60 -15.05
N LYS A 34 -8.34 8.04 -14.88
CA LYS A 34 -7.65 8.92 -15.84
C LYS A 34 -7.48 8.25 -17.21
N LEU A 35 -7.06 6.99 -17.24
CA LEU A 35 -6.82 6.27 -18.50
C LEU A 35 -8.11 6.03 -19.26
N MET A 36 -9.18 5.68 -18.58
CA MET A 36 -10.50 5.45 -19.19
C MET A 36 -11.27 6.74 -19.45
N ASN A 37 -10.82 7.88 -18.90
CA ASN A 37 -11.57 9.13 -18.89
C ASN A 37 -13.01 8.90 -18.42
N SER A 38 -13.17 8.18 -17.31
CA SER A 38 -14.47 7.74 -16.79
C SER A 38 -14.48 7.77 -15.27
N ASP A 39 -15.60 8.22 -14.73
CA ASP A 39 -15.89 8.21 -13.29
C ASP A 39 -16.49 6.87 -12.80
N GLU A 40 -16.75 5.94 -13.71
CA GLU A 40 -17.37 4.63 -13.43
C GLU A 40 -16.33 3.59 -13.00
N VAL A 41 -15.38 3.98 -12.13
CA VAL A 41 -14.35 3.13 -11.57
C VAL A 41 -14.49 3.08 -10.06
N TYR A 42 -14.73 1.89 -9.52
CA TYR A 42 -15.09 1.67 -8.12
C TYR A 42 -14.14 0.69 -7.44
N LEU A 43 -13.86 0.91 -6.17
CA LEU A 43 -13.33 -0.13 -5.29
C LEU A 43 -14.47 -1.07 -4.89
N ILE A 44 -14.26 -2.38 -4.98
CA ILE A 44 -15.25 -3.38 -4.55
C ILE A 44 -15.21 -3.48 -3.03
N ASP A 45 -16.36 -3.31 -2.38
CA ASP A 45 -16.50 -3.43 -0.93
C ASP A 45 -16.38 -4.89 -0.49
N TYR A 46 -15.14 -5.36 -0.42
CA TYR A 46 -14.79 -6.68 0.03
C TYR A 46 -13.75 -6.63 1.16
N VAL A 47 -13.96 -7.40 2.19
CA VAL A 47 -13.03 -7.60 3.29
C VAL A 47 -13.02 -9.11 3.59
N ASN A 48 -11.85 -9.75 3.51
CA ASN A 48 -11.78 -11.15 3.81
C ASN A 48 -11.99 -11.44 5.31
N GLU A 49 -12.34 -12.68 5.66
CA GLU A 49 -12.61 -13.06 7.05
C GLU A 49 -11.42 -12.82 7.99
N TYR A 50 -10.20 -12.99 7.50
CA TYR A 50 -9.00 -12.76 8.30
C TYR A 50 -8.81 -11.30 8.66
N GLU A 51 -8.95 -10.39 7.67
CA GLU A 51 -8.95 -8.94 7.93
C GLU A 51 -10.10 -8.52 8.85
N ALA A 52 -11.31 -9.07 8.62
CA ALA A 52 -12.47 -8.80 9.46
C ALA A 52 -12.22 -9.20 10.92
N ARG A 53 -11.60 -10.35 11.16
CA ARG A 53 -11.22 -10.80 12.51
C ARG A 53 -10.17 -9.90 13.16
N GLN A 54 -9.18 -9.41 12.41
CA GLN A 54 -8.19 -8.47 12.92
C GLN A 54 -8.79 -7.10 13.24
N LYS A 55 -9.79 -6.66 12.47
CA LYS A 55 -10.52 -5.40 12.71
C LYS A 55 -11.52 -5.50 13.84
N SER A 56 -12.06 -6.69 14.11
CA SER A 56 -13.02 -6.97 15.19
C SER A 56 -12.38 -7.06 16.57
N TRP A 57 -11.56 -6.09 16.94
CA TRP A 57 -11.30 -5.79 18.35
C TRP A 57 -12.60 -5.25 18.96
N GLN A 58 -13.62 -6.10 19.02
CA GLN A 58 -14.79 -5.84 19.85
C GLN A 58 -14.31 -5.83 21.30
N PHE A 59 -14.28 -4.63 21.88
CA PHE A 59 -14.13 -4.47 23.31
C PHE A 59 -15.38 -5.11 23.96
N ILE A 60 -15.32 -6.41 24.18
CA ILE A 60 -16.38 -7.14 24.85
C ILE A 60 -16.30 -6.74 26.33
N PHE A 61 -17.21 -5.87 26.76
CA PHE A 61 -17.45 -5.61 28.18
C PHE A 61 -18.16 -6.79 28.86
N LYS A 62 -17.88 -8.03 28.43
CA LYS A 62 -18.37 -9.25 29.04
C LYS A 62 -17.19 -9.99 29.64
N GLY A 63 -17.07 -9.98 30.97
CA GLY A 63 -16.02 -10.71 31.66
C GLY A 63 -15.92 -10.36 33.13
N THR A 64 -14.97 -10.97 33.80
CA THR A 64 -14.63 -10.69 35.20
C THR A 64 -14.05 -9.29 35.35
N ILE A 65 -14.07 -8.74 36.59
CA ILE A 65 -13.47 -7.44 36.92
C ILE A 65 -12.01 -7.35 36.45
N LYS A 66 -11.26 -8.45 36.51
CA LYS A 66 -9.87 -8.53 36.00
C LYS A 66 -9.78 -8.33 34.46
N GLU A 67 -10.69 -8.89 33.70
CA GLU A 67 -10.75 -8.76 32.24
C GLU A 67 -11.17 -7.35 31.82
N ILE A 68 -12.11 -6.74 32.58
CA ILE A 68 -12.51 -5.34 32.37
C ILE A 68 -11.34 -4.41 32.66
N ALA A 69 -10.62 -4.61 33.77
CA ALA A 69 -9.43 -3.83 34.12
C ALA A 69 -8.31 -3.99 33.08
N ALA A 70 -8.05 -5.23 32.62
CA ALA A 70 -7.09 -5.50 31.54
C ALA A 70 -7.49 -4.82 30.22
N THR A 71 -8.79 -4.74 29.93
CA THR A 71 -9.31 -4.05 28.73
C THR A 71 -9.16 -2.54 28.86
N MET A 72 -9.37 -1.97 30.05
CA MET A 72 -9.14 -0.54 30.29
C MET A 72 -7.66 -0.18 30.17
N ILE A 73 -6.77 -0.99 30.75
CA ILE A 73 -5.31 -0.82 30.60
C ILE A 73 -4.91 -0.88 29.12
N LYS A 74 -5.41 -1.87 28.37
CA LYS A 74 -5.19 -1.97 26.92
C LYS A 74 -5.70 -0.73 26.18
N ARG A 75 -6.87 -0.18 26.54
CA ARG A 75 -7.39 1.07 25.97
C ARG A 75 -6.46 2.26 26.14
N VAL A 76 -5.85 2.39 27.31
CA VAL A 76 -4.88 3.47 27.59
C VAL A 76 -3.60 3.23 26.80
N LEU A 77 -3.10 2.00 26.77
CA LEU A 77 -1.87 1.63 26.07
C LEU A 77 -2.02 1.73 24.55
N PHE A 78 -3.18 1.38 24.00
CA PHE A 78 -3.46 1.37 22.57
C PHE A 78 -4.34 2.53 22.06
N ARG A 79 -4.42 3.63 22.84
CA ARG A 79 -5.23 4.79 22.43
C ARG A 79 -4.80 5.36 21.06
N ASN A 80 -3.52 5.24 20.69
CA ASN A 80 -3.02 5.68 19.38
C ASN A 80 -3.58 4.81 18.23
N GLU A 81 -3.85 3.53 18.48
CA GLU A 81 -4.54 2.67 17.52
C GLU A 81 -5.98 3.13 17.27
N PHE A 82 -6.67 3.60 18.32
CA PHE A 82 -7.99 4.20 18.17
C PHE A 82 -7.96 5.46 17.30
N TYR A 83 -6.98 6.35 17.50
CA TYR A 83 -6.80 7.53 16.65
C TYR A 83 -6.49 7.15 15.21
N LYS A 84 -5.66 6.14 15.00
CA LYS A 84 -5.38 5.64 13.66
C LYS A 84 -6.62 5.07 12.99
N LYS A 85 -7.38 4.20 13.67
CA LYS A 85 -8.64 3.65 13.14
C LYS A 85 -9.59 4.77 12.72
N ARG A 86 -9.76 5.79 13.55
CA ARG A 86 -10.59 6.94 13.22
C ARG A 86 -10.09 7.69 11.99
N ALA A 87 -8.80 7.98 11.92
CA ALA A 87 -8.18 8.68 10.81
C ALA A 87 -8.30 7.90 9.48
N PHE A 88 -8.14 6.58 9.54
CA PHE A 88 -8.31 5.71 8.36
C PHE A 88 -9.78 5.57 7.97
N ASN A 89 -10.72 5.48 8.91
CA ASN A 89 -12.16 5.45 8.59
C ASN A 89 -12.60 6.74 7.89
N GLU A 90 -12.16 7.90 8.37
CA GLU A 90 -12.44 9.19 7.73
C GLU A 90 -11.91 9.24 6.29
N PHE A 91 -10.77 8.59 6.03
CA PHE A 91 -10.16 8.49 4.70
C PHE A 91 -10.91 7.52 3.77
N ILE A 92 -11.20 6.30 4.24
CA ILE A 92 -11.87 5.25 3.46
C ILE A 92 -13.29 5.66 3.02
N CYS A 93 -13.99 6.49 3.80
CA CYS A 93 -15.35 6.97 3.48
C CYS A 93 -15.40 7.94 2.28
N ASN A 94 -14.25 8.44 1.81
CA ASN A 94 -14.21 9.38 0.67
C ASN A 94 -14.04 8.70 -0.68
N GLU A 95 -13.79 7.38 -0.72
CA GLU A 95 -13.54 6.66 -1.95
C GLU A 95 -14.86 6.20 -2.62
N LYS A 96 -14.84 6.13 -3.95
CA LYS A 96 -15.95 5.53 -4.70
C LYS A 96 -15.92 4.01 -4.53
N VAL A 97 -16.90 3.48 -3.85
CA VAL A 97 -17.00 2.06 -3.50
C VAL A 97 -18.31 1.48 -4.07
N ILE A 98 -18.23 0.27 -4.62
CA ILE A 98 -19.40 -0.51 -5.03
C ILE A 98 -19.62 -1.68 -4.05
N PRO A 99 -20.84 -1.91 -3.53
CA PRO A 99 -21.13 -3.08 -2.71
C PRO A 99 -20.81 -4.40 -3.44
N PHE A 100 -20.29 -5.39 -2.72
CA PHE A 100 -19.94 -6.68 -3.32
C PHE A 100 -21.15 -7.33 -4.02
N ASP A 101 -22.36 -7.22 -3.46
CA ASP A 101 -23.58 -7.76 -4.06
C ASP A 101 -24.00 -7.06 -5.37
N SER A 102 -23.32 -5.99 -5.76
CA SER A 102 -23.57 -5.22 -6.97
C SER A 102 -22.50 -5.37 -8.04
N VAL A 103 -21.54 -6.29 -7.87
CA VAL A 103 -20.40 -6.48 -8.77
C VAL A 103 -20.80 -6.91 -10.18
N ASP A 104 -21.96 -7.54 -10.36
CA ASP A 104 -22.48 -7.93 -11.67
C ASP A 104 -22.77 -6.75 -12.60
N LYS A 105 -22.78 -5.53 -12.09
CA LYS A 105 -22.85 -4.29 -12.89
C LYS A 105 -21.50 -3.99 -13.58
N CYS A 106 -20.42 -4.53 -13.08
CA CYS A 106 -19.07 -4.27 -13.62
C CYS A 106 -18.80 -5.15 -14.84
N SER A 107 -18.36 -4.52 -15.92
CA SER A 107 -17.91 -5.21 -17.13
C SER A 107 -16.41 -5.54 -17.09
N VAL A 108 -15.64 -4.86 -16.25
CA VAL A 108 -14.21 -5.11 -16.06
C VAL A 108 -13.93 -5.33 -14.57
N PHE A 109 -13.24 -6.42 -14.26
CA PHE A 109 -12.70 -6.65 -12.92
C PHE A 109 -11.18 -6.49 -12.90
N ILE A 110 -10.69 -5.77 -11.90
CA ILE A 110 -9.27 -5.57 -11.66
C ILE A 110 -8.90 -6.15 -10.29
N SER A 111 -7.96 -7.09 -10.30
CA SER A 111 -7.22 -7.51 -9.13
C SER A 111 -6.11 -6.48 -8.89
N GLY A 112 -6.25 -5.68 -7.83
CA GLY A 112 -5.36 -4.53 -7.59
C GLY A 112 -4.00 -4.92 -7.02
N SER A 113 -3.24 -3.93 -6.63
CA SER A 113 -1.92 -4.08 -6.03
C SER A 113 -1.99 -4.57 -4.57
N ASP A 114 -0.84 -4.59 -3.90
CA ASP A 114 -0.56 -5.13 -2.58
C ASP A 114 -0.51 -6.67 -2.55
N GLN A 115 -0.25 -7.24 -1.39
CA GLN A 115 -0.04 -8.68 -1.18
C GLN A 115 -1.35 -9.47 -1.17
N ILE A 116 -2.25 -9.18 -2.08
CA ILE A 116 -3.58 -9.82 -2.14
C ILE A 116 -3.52 -11.29 -2.55
N TRP A 117 -2.40 -11.72 -3.16
CA TRP A 117 -2.15 -13.13 -3.50
C TRP A 117 -1.25 -13.85 -2.47
N ASN A 118 -1.08 -13.27 -1.27
CA ASN A 118 -0.27 -13.85 -0.20
C ASN A 118 -1.14 -14.66 0.77
N GLY A 119 -1.11 -15.97 0.62
CA GLY A 119 -1.91 -16.90 1.45
C GLY A 119 -1.57 -16.86 2.95
N LYS A 120 -0.42 -16.32 3.38
CA LYS A 120 -0.13 -16.10 4.80
C LYS A 120 -0.93 -14.95 5.39
N ILE A 121 -1.22 -13.92 4.59
CA ILE A 121 -1.98 -12.75 5.04
C ILE A 121 -3.48 -13.06 5.04
N SER A 122 -3.97 -13.75 4.02
CA SER A 122 -5.39 -14.09 3.88
C SER A 122 -5.82 -15.36 4.63
N ASN A 123 -4.88 -16.03 5.32
CA ASN A 123 -5.12 -17.34 5.97
C ASN A 123 -5.58 -18.41 4.96
N GLY A 124 -4.84 -18.57 3.88
CA GLY A 124 -5.14 -19.40 2.72
C GLY A 124 -5.34 -18.54 1.49
N ILE A 125 -5.53 -19.17 0.32
CA ILE A 125 -5.80 -18.43 -0.93
C ILE A 125 -7.21 -17.85 -0.86
N ASP A 126 -7.32 -16.54 -0.98
CA ASP A 126 -8.61 -15.89 -1.13
C ASP A 126 -8.97 -15.82 -2.62
N ARG A 127 -9.95 -16.61 -3.02
CA ARG A 127 -10.40 -16.72 -4.42
C ARG A 127 -11.00 -15.43 -4.95
N HIS A 128 -11.56 -14.55 -4.10
CA HIS A 128 -12.09 -13.25 -4.53
C HIS A 128 -10.98 -12.33 -5.02
N PHE A 129 -9.82 -12.33 -4.36
CA PHE A 129 -8.66 -11.58 -4.84
C PHE A 129 -8.06 -12.14 -6.15
N LEU A 130 -8.48 -13.35 -6.55
CA LEU A 130 -8.19 -13.97 -7.85
C LEU A 130 -9.37 -13.83 -8.82
N LEU A 131 -10.32 -12.92 -8.57
CA LEU A 131 -11.47 -12.60 -9.42
C LEU A 131 -12.40 -13.80 -9.69
N ASP A 132 -12.54 -14.72 -8.71
CA ASP A 132 -13.45 -15.85 -8.81
C ASP A 132 -14.86 -15.48 -8.33
N PHE A 133 -15.43 -14.47 -8.95
CA PHE A 133 -16.79 -13.99 -8.72
C PHE A 133 -17.31 -13.25 -9.96
N GLY A 134 -18.64 -13.09 -10.06
CA GLY A 134 -19.30 -12.32 -11.10
C GLY A 134 -18.93 -12.73 -12.54
N ASN A 135 -19.47 -12.03 -13.51
CA ASN A 135 -19.37 -12.33 -14.94
C ASN A 135 -18.79 -11.16 -15.75
N ALA A 136 -17.65 -10.61 -15.32
CA ALA A 136 -17.00 -9.55 -16.09
C ALA A 136 -16.52 -10.04 -17.47
N ILE A 137 -16.64 -9.16 -18.46
CA ILE A 137 -16.17 -9.40 -19.83
C ILE A 137 -14.64 -9.43 -19.85
N ARG A 138 -13.98 -8.68 -18.94
CA ARG A 138 -12.52 -8.57 -18.89
C ARG A 138 -12.01 -8.69 -17.46
N LYS A 139 -10.95 -9.46 -17.26
CA LYS A 139 -10.26 -9.65 -15.97
C LYS A 139 -8.78 -9.28 -16.10
N ILE A 140 -8.32 -8.35 -15.26
CA ILE A 140 -6.97 -7.78 -15.33
C ILE A 140 -6.36 -7.84 -13.92
N SER A 141 -5.05 -8.08 -13.80
CA SER A 141 -4.32 -7.78 -12.58
C SER A 141 -3.40 -6.56 -12.77
N ILE A 142 -3.40 -5.65 -11.81
CA ILE A 142 -2.54 -4.47 -11.79
C ILE A 142 -1.64 -4.53 -10.57
N ALA A 143 -0.37 -4.85 -10.81
CA ALA A 143 0.67 -4.90 -9.78
C ALA A 143 0.31 -5.82 -8.59
N SER A 144 -0.43 -6.91 -8.82
CA SER A 144 -0.74 -7.87 -7.76
C SER A 144 0.53 -8.52 -7.23
N SER A 145 0.56 -8.80 -5.92
CA SER A 145 1.78 -9.23 -5.24
C SER A 145 1.52 -10.43 -4.34
N MET A 146 2.51 -11.29 -4.22
CA MET A 146 2.60 -12.36 -3.23
C MET A 146 3.50 -11.99 -2.05
N GLY A 147 4.22 -10.86 -2.16
CA GLY A 147 5.30 -10.57 -1.20
C GLY A 147 6.39 -11.64 -1.25
N GLY A 148 6.67 -12.28 -0.14
CA GLY A 148 7.59 -13.43 -0.08
C GLY A 148 6.86 -14.78 0.06
N TYR A 149 5.59 -14.87 -0.32
CA TYR A 149 4.81 -16.10 -0.23
C TYR A 149 5.17 -17.07 -1.34
N ILE A 150 5.46 -18.32 -0.98
CA ILE A 150 5.74 -19.41 -1.91
C ILE A 150 4.48 -20.24 -2.07
N ILE A 151 4.01 -20.38 -3.32
CA ILE A 151 2.85 -21.18 -3.67
C ILE A 151 3.13 -22.67 -3.40
N SER A 152 2.28 -23.31 -2.59
CA SER A 152 2.37 -24.75 -2.35
C SER A 152 1.92 -25.56 -3.57
N LYS A 153 2.26 -26.86 -3.60
CA LYS A 153 1.85 -27.76 -4.70
C LYS A 153 0.33 -27.82 -4.88
N GLN A 154 -0.43 -27.81 -3.78
CA GLN A 154 -1.88 -27.85 -3.81
C GLN A 154 -2.47 -26.55 -4.37
N GLU A 155 -1.88 -25.41 -4.03
CA GLU A 155 -2.35 -24.10 -4.47
C GLU A 155 -2.06 -23.81 -5.94
N LYS A 156 -1.04 -24.45 -6.53
CA LYS A 156 -0.72 -24.28 -7.96
C LYS A 156 -1.90 -24.52 -8.89
N ASN A 157 -2.77 -25.50 -8.56
CA ASN A 157 -3.93 -25.80 -9.39
C ASN A 157 -4.97 -24.68 -9.32
N VAL A 158 -5.17 -24.09 -8.13
CA VAL A 158 -6.10 -22.95 -7.94
C VAL A 158 -5.59 -21.73 -8.70
N PHE A 159 -4.29 -21.39 -8.57
CA PHE A 159 -3.70 -20.31 -9.34
C PHE A 159 -3.80 -20.53 -10.85
N ARG A 160 -3.52 -21.75 -11.34
CA ARG A 160 -3.67 -22.11 -12.76
C ARG A 160 -5.11 -21.93 -13.25
N GLU A 161 -6.08 -22.47 -12.53
CA GLU A 161 -7.50 -22.37 -12.85
C GLU A 161 -7.95 -20.90 -12.95
N LEU A 162 -7.61 -20.10 -11.96
CA LEU A 162 -8.13 -18.75 -11.86
C LEU A 162 -7.38 -17.74 -12.73
N LEU A 163 -6.04 -17.79 -12.75
CA LEU A 163 -5.25 -16.89 -13.58
C LEU A 163 -5.38 -17.18 -15.08
N SER A 164 -5.76 -18.41 -15.49
CA SER A 164 -6.07 -18.71 -16.89
C SER A 164 -7.26 -17.90 -17.42
N LYS A 165 -8.14 -17.45 -16.54
CA LYS A 165 -9.33 -16.62 -16.86
C LYS A 165 -9.02 -15.11 -17.01
N TYR A 166 -7.78 -14.69 -16.71
CA TYR A 166 -7.39 -13.29 -16.87
C TYR A 166 -7.06 -12.97 -18.32
N ASP A 167 -7.42 -11.81 -18.79
CA ASP A 167 -7.02 -11.30 -20.11
C ASP A 167 -5.59 -10.74 -20.08
N TYR A 168 -5.28 -10.00 -19.03
CA TYR A 168 -3.97 -9.40 -18.81
C TYR A 168 -3.51 -9.60 -17.37
N ILE A 169 -2.24 -9.99 -17.20
CA ILE A 169 -1.63 -10.21 -15.89
C ILE A 169 -0.42 -9.30 -15.74
N SER A 170 -0.48 -8.40 -14.74
CA SER A 170 0.70 -7.72 -14.25
C SER A 170 0.90 -7.91 -12.75
N VAL A 171 2.16 -7.99 -12.37
CA VAL A 171 2.61 -8.19 -10.98
C VAL A 171 3.62 -7.12 -10.60
N ARG A 172 3.75 -6.86 -9.31
CA ARG A 172 4.61 -5.79 -8.81
C ARG A 172 6.09 -6.15 -8.79
N GLU A 173 6.41 -7.42 -8.49
CA GLU A 173 7.77 -7.87 -8.31
C GLU A 173 8.09 -9.13 -9.14
N LYS A 174 9.37 -9.28 -9.51
CA LYS A 174 9.88 -10.45 -10.25
C LYS A 174 9.65 -11.76 -9.49
N PHE A 175 9.71 -11.71 -8.15
CA PHE A 175 9.42 -12.89 -7.34
C PHE A 175 8.03 -13.45 -7.63
N THR A 176 6.99 -12.62 -7.61
CA THR A 176 5.61 -13.04 -7.95
C THR A 176 5.53 -13.55 -9.38
N LYS A 177 6.17 -12.86 -10.33
CA LYS A 177 6.26 -13.33 -11.75
C LYS A 177 6.82 -14.75 -11.82
N ASN A 178 7.96 -15.02 -11.22
CA ASN A 178 8.62 -16.32 -11.22
C ASN A 178 7.76 -17.43 -10.57
N GLN A 179 6.94 -17.09 -9.57
CA GLN A 179 6.05 -18.06 -8.93
C GLN A 179 4.92 -18.53 -9.87
N ILE A 180 4.42 -17.66 -10.75
CA ILE A 180 3.23 -17.96 -11.60
C ILE A 180 3.57 -18.23 -13.06
N GLU A 181 4.73 -17.82 -13.55
CA GLU A 181 5.16 -17.97 -14.96
C GLU A 181 5.19 -19.44 -15.43
N GLY A 182 5.50 -20.39 -14.53
CA GLY A 182 5.44 -21.83 -14.81
C GLY A 182 4.06 -22.47 -14.50
N ILE A 183 3.07 -21.69 -14.09
CA ILE A 183 1.75 -22.17 -13.69
C ILE A 183 0.72 -21.89 -14.78
N VAL A 184 0.81 -20.73 -15.44
CA VAL A 184 -0.11 -20.28 -16.49
C VAL A 184 0.63 -20.01 -17.79
N ASP A 185 0.00 -20.35 -18.91
CA ASP A 185 0.48 -20.04 -20.25
C ASP A 185 -0.03 -18.65 -20.68
N LYS A 186 0.50 -17.63 -20.04
CA LYS A 186 0.18 -16.22 -20.32
C LYS A 186 1.41 -15.33 -20.13
N ASN A 187 1.44 -14.24 -20.89
CA ASN A 187 2.47 -13.23 -20.69
C ASN A 187 2.23 -12.47 -19.38
N ILE A 188 3.23 -12.49 -18.49
CA ILE A 188 3.17 -11.82 -17.20
C ILE A 188 4.07 -10.60 -17.23
N TYR A 189 3.46 -9.43 -17.11
CA TYR A 189 4.17 -8.16 -17.12
C TYR A 189 4.55 -7.73 -15.68
N THR A 190 5.74 -7.14 -15.53
CA THR A 190 6.13 -6.53 -14.24
C THR A 190 5.93 -5.03 -14.32
N ILE A 191 5.04 -4.51 -13.47
CA ILE A 191 4.63 -3.11 -13.45
C ILE A 191 5.03 -2.45 -12.12
N LEU A 192 5.23 -1.13 -12.11
CA LEU A 192 5.42 -0.36 -10.88
C LEU A 192 4.21 -0.51 -9.95
N ASP A 193 4.47 -0.40 -8.64
CA ASP A 193 3.36 -0.19 -7.69
C ASP A 193 2.54 1.04 -8.10
N PRO A 194 1.20 1.00 -8.03
CA PRO A 194 0.36 2.13 -8.43
C PRO A 194 0.73 3.46 -7.77
N THR A 195 1.28 3.44 -6.55
CA THR A 195 1.76 4.65 -5.89
C THR A 195 2.93 5.34 -6.62
N LEU A 196 3.62 4.63 -7.52
CA LEU A 196 4.65 5.17 -8.40
C LEU A 196 4.13 5.47 -9.82
N LEU A 197 2.93 4.98 -10.19
CA LEU A 197 2.27 5.34 -11.45
C LEU A 197 1.70 6.77 -11.40
N ILE A 198 1.31 7.24 -10.23
CA ILE A 198 0.99 8.63 -9.94
C ILE A 198 2.28 9.36 -9.59
N ASP A 199 2.54 10.52 -10.20
CA ASP A 199 3.77 11.26 -9.94
C ASP A 199 3.69 12.16 -8.68
N ALA A 200 4.83 12.75 -8.33
CA ALA A 200 4.93 13.60 -7.14
C ALA A 200 4.01 14.84 -7.21
N THR A 201 3.83 15.41 -8.39
CA THR A 201 2.97 16.58 -8.58
C THR A 201 1.52 16.22 -8.32
N GLU A 202 1.07 15.13 -8.91
CA GLU A 202 -0.29 14.60 -8.72
C GLU A 202 -0.55 14.21 -7.25
N TRP A 203 0.43 13.59 -6.57
CA TRP A 203 0.28 13.29 -5.14
C TRP A 203 0.16 14.54 -4.28
N ARG A 204 0.92 15.61 -4.59
CA ARG A 204 0.81 16.90 -3.89
C ARG A 204 -0.54 17.56 -4.14
N GLU A 205 -1.08 17.49 -5.36
CA GLU A 205 -2.44 17.95 -5.68
C GLU A 205 -3.48 17.20 -4.86
N ILE A 206 -3.41 15.86 -4.79
CA ILE A 206 -4.30 15.04 -3.96
C ILE A 206 -4.24 15.47 -2.48
N VAL A 207 -3.05 15.75 -1.94
CA VAL A 207 -2.89 16.23 -0.56
C VAL A 207 -3.50 17.61 -0.37
N VAL A 208 -3.28 18.54 -1.32
CA VAL A 208 -3.83 19.90 -1.29
C VAL A 208 -5.36 19.90 -1.33
N ASP A 209 -5.97 19.08 -2.17
CA ASP A 209 -7.43 18.94 -2.28
C ASP A 209 -8.04 18.37 -0.99
N ASN A 210 -7.25 17.60 -0.26
CA ASN A 210 -7.63 16.98 1.01
C ASN A 210 -7.06 17.68 2.26
N LYS A 211 -6.59 18.92 2.13
CA LYS A 211 -5.94 19.70 3.22
C LYS A 211 -6.78 19.82 4.50
N LYS A 212 -8.11 19.72 4.41
CA LYS A 212 -9.02 19.72 5.57
C LYS A 212 -8.78 18.55 6.52
N TYR A 213 -8.17 17.46 6.04
CA TYR A 213 -7.82 16.28 6.83
C TYR A 213 -6.40 16.32 7.39
N ILE A 214 -5.57 17.34 7.04
CA ILE A 214 -4.19 17.49 7.52
C ILE A 214 -4.19 18.18 8.88
N LYS A 215 -3.91 17.41 9.93
CA LYS A 215 -3.86 17.86 11.33
C LYS A 215 -2.44 18.22 11.78
N TYR A 216 -1.44 17.48 11.25
CA TYR A 216 -0.05 17.67 11.61
C TYR A 216 0.59 18.69 10.67
N LYS A 217 0.88 19.88 11.22
CA LYS A 217 1.54 20.97 10.48
C LYS A 217 2.90 21.22 11.09
N PHE A 218 3.95 20.80 10.40
CA PHE A 218 5.32 21.04 10.81
C PHE A 218 6.00 21.96 9.81
N ILE A 219 7.06 22.64 10.26
CA ILE A 219 7.89 23.45 9.36
C ILE A 219 8.58 22.49 8.37
N PRO A 220 8.44 22.71 7.05
CA PRO A 220 9.08 21.85 6.06
C PRO A 220 10.59 21.76 6.27
N LYS A 221 11.12 20.55 6.09
CA LYS A 221 12.55 20.22 6.22
C LYS A 221 13.16 20.48 7.61
N SER A 222 12.32 20.56 8.66
CA SER A 222 12.75 20.79 10.05
C SER A 222 12.80 19.52 10.91
N TYR A 223 12.55 18.34 10.35
CA TYR A 223 12.51 17.07 11.08
C TYR A 223 12.96 15.89 10.22
N ILE A 224 13.38 14.84 10.89
CA ILE A 224 13.58 13.51 10.32
C ILE A 224 12.32 12.70 10.61
N LEU A 225 11.73 12.08 9.59
CA LEU A 225 10.59 11.21 9.76
C LEU A 225 11.03 9.75 9.88
N ALA A 226 10.67 9.09 10.98
CA ALA A 226 10.84 7.66 11.14
C ALA A 226 9.49 6.94 10.90
N PHE A 227 9.47 6.02 9.95
CA PHE A 227 8.33 5.13 9.70
C PHE A 227 8.82 3.69 9.57
N THR A 228 8.71 2.92 10.65
CA THR A 228 9.14 1.53 10.73
C THR A 228 8.00 0.62 11.14
N ILE A 229 7.90 -0.54 10.47
CA ILE A 229 6.87 -1.55 10.67
C ILE A 229 7.47 -2.73 11.45
N GLY A 230 6.70 -3.26 12.39
CA GLY A 230 7.13 -4.36 13.26
C GLY A 230 7.72 -3.88 14.59
N SER A 231 7.91 -4.81 15.52
CA SER A 231 8.54 -4.59 16.82
C SER A 231 9.92 -5.27 16.84
N ASN A 232 10.90 -4.64 17.46
CA ASN A 232 12.24 -5.17 17.72
C ASN A 232 13.23 -5.15 16.54
N HIS A 233 13.48 -3.97 15.98
CA HIS A 233 14.73 -3.79 15.27
C HIS A 233 15.80 -3.42 16.30
N THR A 234 16.68 -4.38 16.63
CA THR A 234 17.89 -4.12 17.40
C THR A 234 18.63 -2.99 16.70
N ASN A 235 18.90 -1.88 17.42
CA ASN A 235 19.62 -0.68 16.99
C ASN A 235 18.83 0.46 16.32
N GLU A 236 17.49 0.43 16.24
CA GLU A 236 16.74 1.61 15.74
C GLU A 236 17.10 2.90 16.50
N SER A 237 17.22 2.82 17.84
CA SER A 237 17.54 3.99 18.67
C SER A 237 18.91 4.60 18.38
N GLU A 238 19.90 3.78 18.07
CA GLU A 238 21.23 4.24 17.67
C GLU A 238 21.21 4.88 16.28
N LEU A 239 20.44 4.30 15.36
CA LEU A 239 20.24 4.86 14.04
C LEU A 239 19.55 6.21 14.10
N PHE A 240 18.48 6.34 14.90
CA PHE A 240 17.79 7.61 15.09
C PHE A 240 18.72 8.68 15.67
N LYS A 241 19.50 8.32 16.70
CA LYS A 241 20.50 9.22 17.28
C LYS A 241 21.54 9.64 16.26
N ARG A 242 22.13 8.71 15.51
CA ARG A 242 23.13 8.98 14.48
C ARG A 242 22.63 9.98 13.43
N TYR A 243 21.40 9.79 12.93
CA TYR A 243 20.84 10.67 11.91
C TYR A 243 20.41 12.02 12.51
N SER A 244 19.87 12.05 13.74
CA SER A 244 19.59 13.29 14.47
C SER A 244 20.83 14.14 14.65
N GLU A 245 21.97 13.55 15.05
CA GLU A 245 23.25 14.24 15.19
C GLU A 245 23.80 14.71 13.83
N LYS A 246 23.72 13.86 12.79
CA LYS A 246 24.21 14.17 11.43
C LYS A 246 23.49 15.39 10.84
N TYR A 247 22.16 15.42 10.96
CA TYR A 247 21.34 16.49 10.35
C TYR A 247 21.03 17.62 11.31
N LYS A 248 21.31 17.47 12.60
CA LYS A 248 20.96 18.41 13.69
C LYS A 248 19.45 18.69 13.73
N LEU A 249 18.65 17.67 13.52
CA LEU A 249 17.20 17.75 13.44
C LEU A 249 16.54 16.73 14.39
N PRO A 250 15.35 17.07 14.94
CA PRO A 250 14.58 16.14 15.75
C PRO A 250 14.03 14.98 14.94
N VAL A 251 13.85 13.81 15.57
CA VAL A 251 13.25 12.62 14.95
C VAL A 251 11.79 12.51 15.37
N TYR A 252 10.89 12.54 14.40
CA TYR A 252 9.46 12.32 14.58
C TYR A 252 9.09 10.94 14.06
N LYS A 253 8.32 10.17 14.84
CA LYS A 253 7.96 8.79 14.46
C LYS A 253 6.45 8.61 14.35
N ILE A 254 6.00 8.12 13.20
CA ILE A 254 4.64 7.60 13.04
C ILE A 254 4.57 6.24 13.71
N MET A 255 3.77 6.09 14.76
CA MET A 255 3.63 4.82 15.48
C MET A 255 2.31 4.73 16.24
N LEU A 256 1.96 3.49 16.60
CA LEU A 256 0.73 3.18 17.34
C LEU A 256 0.93 3.08 18.86
N ASN A 257 2.17 3.06 19.33
CA ASN A 257 2.48 2.89 20.74
C ASN A 257 2.45 4.24 21.47
N THR A 258 1.99 4.24 22.72
CA THR A 258 1.99 5.43 23.60
C THR A 258 3.36 5.69 24.22
N PHE A 259 4.22 4.70 24.28
CA PHE A 259 5.57 4.86 24.85
C PHE A 259 6.50 5.39 23.76
N LYS A 260 7.10 6.55 24.05
CA LYS A 260 8.09 7.16 23.16
C LYS A 260 9.41 6.37 23.22
N PRO A 261 9.86 5.73 22.12
CA PRO A 261 11.13 5.03 22.10
C PRO A 261 12.31 5.99 22.33
N LYS A 262 13.44 5.44 22.79
CA LYS A 262 14.67 6.22 22.90
C LYS A 262 15.13 6.72 21.52
N GLY A 263 15.56 7.96 21.45
CA GLY A 263 16.01 8.60 20.20
C GLY A 263 14.87 9.20 19.38
N ILE A 264 13.63 9.21 19.86
CA ILE A 264 12.49 9.87 19.25
C ILE A 264 12.16 11.15 20.04
N ASP A 265 12.01 12.27 19.33
CA ASP A 265 11.62 13.54 19.94
C ASP A 265 10.11 13.69 19.98
N LYS A 266 9.40 13.25 18.95
CA LYS A 266 7.94 13.35 18.86
C LYS A 266 7.32 12.08 18.27
N VAL A 267 6.24 11.62 18.89
CA VAL A 267 5.37 10.58 18.34
C VAL A 267 4.22 11.23 17.58
N ILE A 268 3.90 10.71 16.40
CA ILE A 268 2.78 11.10 15.56
C ILE A 268 1.76 9.96 15.59
N PRO A 269 0.77 9.99 16.47
CA PRO A 269 -0.26 8.97 16.55
C PRO A 269 -1.39 9.25 15.56
N GLY A 270 -1.90 8.22 14.87
CA GLY A 270 -3.11 8.31 14.08
C GLY A 270 -3.03 9.27 12.88
N ALA A 271 -1.87 9.40 12.26
CA ALA A 271 -1.78 10.05 10.96
C ALA A 271 -2.70 9.33 9.96
N ASN A 272 -3.42 10.07 9.12
CA ASN A 272 -4.18 9.50 8.02
C ASN A 272 -3.30 9.31 6.78
N PRO A 273 -3.76 8.62 5.72
CA PRO A 273 -2.95 8.39 4.53
C PRO A 273 -2.50 9.68 3.80
N TYR A 274 -3.29 10.74 3.78
CA TYR A 274 -2.86 12.04 3.20
C TYR A 274 -1.76 12.68 4.05
N GLU A 275 -1.89 12.62 5.38
CA GLU A 275 -0.85 13.08 6.32
C GLU A 275 0.44 12.27 6.18
N PHE A 276 0.33 10.98 5.86
CA PHE A 276 1.52 10.15 5.62
C PHE A 276 2.34 10.66 4.43
N ILE A 277 1.68 11.05 3.34
CA ILE A 277 2.32 11.63 2.15
C ILE A 277 2.92 12.99 2.52
N ASP A 278 2.13 13.88 3.14
CA ASP A 278 2.55 15.23 3.52
C ASP A 278 3.75 15.20 4.48
N LEU A 279 3.75 14.28 5.44
CA LEU A 279 4.85 14.10 6.38
C LEU A 279 6.14 13.61 5.70
N ILE A 280 6.05 12.75 4.70
CA ILE A 280 7.22 12.32 3.91
C ILE A 280 7.73 13.48 3.05
N ASP A 281 6.83 14.17 2.33
CA ASP A 281 7.21 15.26 1.42
C ASP A 281 7.88 16.43 2.17
N ASN A 282 7.41 16.72 3.38
CA ASN A 282 7.95 17.82 4.20
C ASN A 282 9.11 17.39 5.11
N ALA A 283 9.48 16.12 5.22
CA ALA A 283 10.64 15.69 5.98
C ALA A 283 11.96 16.13 5.32
N ALA A 284 12.96 16.45 6.12
CA ALA A 284 14.33 16.65 5.63
C ALA A 284 14.98 15.32 5.23
N PHE A 285 14.62 14.26 5.97
CA PHE A 285 15.13 12.91 5.79
C PHE A 285 14.12 11.88 6.31
N VAL A 286 14.06 10.69 5.68
CA VAL A 286 13.18 9.59 6.09
C VAL A 286 14.00 8.39 6.51
N ILE A 287 13.63 7.77 7.63
CA ILE A 287 14.16 6.48 8.09
C ILE A 287 13.03 5.46 8.04
N THR A 288 13.15 4.45 7.18
CA THR A 288 12.04 3.50 6.96
C THR A 288 12.53 2.08 6.68
N ASN A 289 11.69 1.09 7.04
CA ASN A 289 11.79 -0.30 6.61
C ASN A 289 10.55 -0.73 5.80
N SER A 290 9.70 0.23 5.44
CA SER A 290 8.46 -0.01 4.73
C SER A 290 8.65 0.15 3.22
N PHE A 291 8.09 -0.77 2.43
CA PHE A 291 8.06 -0.64 0.97
C PHE A 291 7.44 0.70 0.54
N HIS A 292 6.28 1.06 1.08
CA HIS A 292 5.62 2.32 0.70
C HIS A 292 6.32 3.56 1.29
N GLY A 293 6.97 3.44 2.46
CA GLY A 293 7.84 4.51 2.95
C GLY A 293 8.98 4.80 1.97
N THR A 294 9.59 3.75 1.42
CA THR A 294 10.63 3.85 0.39
C THR A 294 10.07 4.38 -0.93
N ALA A 295 8.96 3.82 -1.42
CA ALA A 295 8.34 4.23 -2.68
C ALA A 295 7.93 5.71 -2.68
N PHE A 296 7.30 6.20 -1.61
CA PHE A 296 6.95 7.62 -1.49
C PHE A 296 8.19 8.51 -1.32
N SER A 297 9.22 8.08 -0.60
CA SER A 297 10.47 8.84 -0.49
C SER A 297 11.15 9.01 -1.86
N LEU A 298 11.16 7.96 -2.68
CA LEU A 298 11.64 8.00 -4.06
C LEU A 298 10.79 8.95 -4.92
N ASN A 299 9.47 8.79 -4.89
CA ASN A 299 8.54 9.55 -5.72
C ASN A 299 8.58 11.05 -5.41
N LEU A 300 8.60 11.40 -4.10
CA LEU A 300 8.59 12.77 -3.61
C LEU A 300 9.98 13.44 -3.54
N ASN A 301 11.03 12.71 -3.89
CA ASN A 301 12.43 13.17 -3.81
C ASN A 301 12.86 13.54 -2.38
N THR A 302 12.38 12.80 -1.39
CA THR A 302 12.80 12.98 -0.01
C THR A 302 13.94 12.03 0.32
N PRO A 303 15.12 12.54 0.74
CA PRO A 303 16.25 11.71 1.11
C PRO A 303 15.88 10.70 2.18
N PHE A 304 16.37 9.46 2.05
CA PHE A 304 16.00 8.40 2.98
C PHE A 304 17.12 7.37 3.19
N VAL A 305 16.98 6.62 4.29
CA VAL A 305 17.69 5.37 4.52
C VAL A 305 16.68 4.24 4.74
N GLN A 306 16.96 3.13 4.09
CA GLN A 306 16.20 1.91 4.24
C GLN A 306 16.83 1.04 5.33
N ILE A 307 16.03 0.63 6.33
CA ILE A 307 16.45 -0.33 7.35
C ILE A 307 16.15 -1.75 6.85
N PRO A 308 17.14 -2.65 6.76
CA PRO A 308 16.88 -4.04 6.41
C PRO A 308 15.95 -4.73 7.42
N VAL A 309 15.02 -5.54 6.93
CA VAL A 309 14.15 -6.41 7.74
C VAL A 309 14.50 -7.86 7.44
N GLU A 310 14.78 -8.66 8.47
CA GLU A 310 15.06 -10.09 8.27
C GLU A 310 13.87 -10.77 7.58
N GLY A 311 14.17 -11.46 6.47
CA GLY A 311 13.23 -12.32 5.75
C GLY A 311 12.21 -11.63 4.83
N ASN A 312 12.18 -10.29 4.70
CA ASN A 312 11.16 -9.60 3.88
C ASN A 312 11.67 -8.39 3.07
N ASN A 313 12.93 -8.41 2.64
CA ASN A 313 13.55 -7.27 1.93
C ASN A 313 13.39 -7.33 0.41
N GLN A 314 13.01 -8.48 -0.16
CA GLN A 314 13.12 -8.73 -1.60
C GLN A 314 12.39 -7.69 -2.46
N ARG A 315 11.14 -7.36 -2.13
CA ARG A 315 10.35 -6.35 -2.88
C ARG A 315 11.01 -4.97 -2.89
N MET A 316 11.59 -4.60 -1.77
CA MET A 316 12.25 -3.31 -1.59
C MET A 316 13.59 -3.29 -2.33
N GLN A 317 14.35 -4.39 -2.24
CA GLN A 317 15.58 -4.56 -3.01
C GLN A 317 15.32 -4.51 -4.50
N GLU A 318 14.31 -5.24 -5.00
CA GLU A 318 13.91 -5.21 -6.41
C GLU A 318 13.53 -3.79 -6.88
N LEU A 319 12.84 -3.01 -6.04
CA LEU A 319 12.54 -1.60 -6.34
C LEU A 319 13.80 -0.76 -6.40
N LEU A 320 14.68 -0.85 -5.42
CA LEU A 320 15.91 -0.06 -5.36
C LEU A 320 16.87 -0.43 -6.51
N GLU A 321 16.97 -1.71 -6.85
CA GLU A 321 17.71 -2.18 -8.02
C GLU A 321 17.12 -1.64 -9.33
N LEU A 322 15.79 -1.70 -9.50
CA LEU A 322 15.09 -1.19 -10.68
C LEU A 322 15.41 0.28 -10.93
N VAL A 323 15.38 1.09 -9.88
CA VAL A 323 15.62 2.54 -9.97
C VAL A 323 17.10 2.91 -9.85
N LYS A 324 17.98 1.92 -9.72
CA LYS A 324 19.44 2.09 -9.54
C LYS A 324 19.76 3.04 -8.38
N TRP A 325 19.01 2.87 -7.28
CA TRP A 325 19.23 3.68 -6.09
C TRP A 325 20.54 3.31 -5.40
N ASP A 326 21.31 4.30 -5.04
CA ASP A 326 22.56 4.16 -4.31
C ASP A 326 22.65 5.17 -3.13
N GLU A 327 23.71 5.06 -2.35
CA GLU A 327 23.96 5.91 -1.19
C GLU A 327 24.22 7.40 -1.55
N THR A 328 24.50 7.70 -2.80
CA THR A 328 24.71 9.08 -3.28
C THR A 328 23.40 9.86 -3.34
N MET A 329 22.27 9.17 -3.25
CA MET A 329 20.91 9.76 -3.33
C MET A 329 20.69 10.60 -4.59
N ASN A 330 21.16 10.06 -5.72
CA ASN A 330 21.03 10.74 -7.01
C ASN A 330 19.59 10.63 -7.55
N PHE A 331 18.72 11.53 -7.12
CA PHE A 331 17.32 11.58 -7.58
C PHE A 331 17.17 11.88 -9.06
N GLU A 332 18.10 12.60 -9.69
CA GLU A 332 17.98 12.92 -11.11
C GLU A 332 17.97 11.66 -11.98
N ASN A 333 18.92 10.75 -11.75
CA ASN A 333 18.98 9.49 -12.48
C ASN A 333 17.79 8.59 -12.14
N THR A 334 17.47 8.47 -10.85
CA THR A 334 16.33 7.69 -10.35
C THR A 334 15.02 8.16 -10.98
N ASN A 335 14.77 9.46 -11.04
CA ASN A 335 13.57 10.04 -11.64
C ASN A 335 13.46 9.76 -13.14
N LYS A 336 14.58 9.80 -13.87
CA LYS A 336 14.59 9.42 -15.30
C LYS A 336 14.15 7.96 -15.48
N ILE A 337 14.65 7.04 -14.64
CA ILE A 337 14.30 5.63 -14.70
C ILE A 337 12.83 5.42 -14.32
N ILE A 338 12.37 6.01 -13.22
CA ILE A 338 10.96 5.91 -12.79
C ILE A 338 10.03 6.49 -13.86
N LYS A 339 10.35 7.64 -14.42
CA LYS A 339 9.56 8.28 -15.48
C LYS A 339 9.43 7.36 -16.70
N GLN A 340 10.55 6.85 -17.21
CA GLN A 340 10.53 5.94 -18.37
C GLN A 340 9.70 4.69 -18.06
N LYS A 341 9.92 4.06 -16.91
CA LYS A 341 9.17 2.87 -16.53
C LYS A 341 7.68 3.16 -16.37
N ARG A 342 7.31 4.33 -15.82
CA ARG A 342 5.92 4.78 -15.70
C ARG A 342 5.27 4.94 -17.07
N GLU A 343 5.95 5.55 -18.04
CA GLU A 343 5.46 5.69 -19.42
C GLU A 343 5.19 4.34 -20.08
N ASP A 344 6.12 3.38 -19.94
CA ASP A 344 5.95 2.02 -20.46
C ASP A 344 4.79 1.29 -19.80
N ASP A 345 4.65 1.44 -18.48
CA ASP A 345 3.60 0.82 -17.70
C ASP A 345 2.21 1.40 -18.03
N ILE A 346 2.12 2.71 -18.22
CA ILE A 346 0.89 3.37 -18.65
C ILE A 346 0.49 2.90 -20.07
N LYS A 347 1.46 2.71 -20.95
CA LYS A 347 1.18 2.16 -22.28
C LYS A 347 0.64 0.73 -22.20
N TRP A 348 1.22 -0.10 -21.32
CA TRP A 348 0.72 -1.45 -21.07
C TRP A 348 -0.70 -1.43 -20.51
N LEU A 349 -0.97 -0.56 -19.52
CA LEU A 349 -2.29 -0.41 -18.93
C LEU A 349 -3.36 0.03 -19.94
N LYS A 350 -3.04 0.99 -20.82
CA LYS A 350 -3.95 1.40 -21.91
C LYS A 350 -4.34 0.21 -22.79
N ASN A 351 -3.37 -0.62 -23.16
CA ASN A 351 -3.65 -1.82 -23.94
C ASN A 351 -4.50 -2.83 -23.15
N ALA A 352 -4.23 -3.03 -21.86
CA ALA A 352 -4.98 -3.94 -21.01
C ALA A 352 -6.43 -3.47 -20.77
N LEU A 353 -6.66 -2.16 -20.70
CA LEU A 353 -7.97 -1.53 -20.53
C LEU A 353 -8.72 -1.32 -21.87
N ASP A 354 -8.04 -1.47 -22.99
CA ASP A 354 -8.58 -1.24 -24.35
C ASP A 354 -8.95 0.23 -24.61
N VAL A 355 -8.03 1.16 -24.25
CA VAL A 355 -8.22 2.61 -24.35
C VAL A 355 -7.03 3.32 -24.99
#